data_392ab0ccd883c9ab0d9259e304efd4ff
#
_entry.id   392ab0ccd883c9ab0d9259e304efd4ff
#
_cell.length_a   1.000
_cell.length_b   1.000
_cell.length_c   1.000
_cell.angle_alpha   90.00
_cell.angle_beta   90.00
_cell.angle_gamma   90.00
#
_symmetry.space_group_name_H-M   'P 1'
#
loop_
_entity.id
_entity.type
_entity.pdbx_description
1 polymer ?
#
loop_
_entity_poly.entity_id
_entity_poly.type
_entity_poly.pdbx_seq_one_letter_code
_entity_poly.pdbx_strand_id
1 'polypeptide(L)'
;MIDILSILVAGIFSCIILDILGYLLKKIGIPEPSWGIVGRWTYYMIKNGTFFNPTIIEKPQFKYEVLLGWVFHYFISISWAVIYYIFFIYIGIKMSYFSGLIFGAITTLAPLLVFLPFTGQGIFAKKTGKPIKTSSVSVSYTHLRAHETRSD
;
A
#
# COMPACT_ATOMS: atom_id res chain seq x y z
N MET A 1 -10.05 24.56 19.99
CA MET A 1 -8.77 23.80 20.01
C MET A 1 -9.07 22.45 19.38
N ILE A 2 -8.37 22.08 18.30
CA ILE A 2 -8.52 20.75 17.70
C ILE A 2 -7.76 19.80 18.62
N ASP A 3 -8.41 18.75 19.10
CA ASP A 3 -7.81 17.77 19.98
C ASP A 3 -7.15 16.63 19.17
N ILE A 4 -6.25 15.90 19.80
CA ILE A 4 -5.55 14.76 19.18
C ILE A 4 -6.55 13.71 18.68
N LEU A 5 -7.65 13.51 19.40
CA LEU A 5 -8.67 12.54 19.03
C LEU A 5 -9.31 12.89 17.68
N SER A 6 -9.64 14.17 17.46
CA SER A 6 -10.18 14.67 16.19
C SER A 6 -9.22 14.41 15.01
N ILE A 7 -7.91 14.55 15.23
CA ILE A 7 -6.90 14.30 14.20
C ILE A 7 -6.83 12.80 13.86
N LEU A 8 -6.82 11.94 14.87
CA LEU A 8 -6.81 10.50 14.69
C LEU A 8 -8.07 10.02 13.94
N VAL A 9 -9.24 10.50 14.38
CA VAL A 9 -10.52 10.20 13.74
C VAL A 9 -10.52 10.67 12.29
N ALA A 10 -10.05 11.89 11.99
CA ALA A 10 -9.96 12.40 10.63
C ALA A 10 -9.04 11.54 9.75
N GLY A 11 -7.88 11.10 10.28
CA GLY A 11 -6.96 10.21 9.56
C GLY A 11 -7.59 8.86 9.22
N ILE A 12 -8.30 8.25 10.17
CA ILE A 12 -9.00 6.96 9.95
C ILE A 12 -10.13 7.13 8.94
N PHE A 13 -10.97 8.15 9.08
CA PHE A 13 -12.07 8.41 8.14
C PHE A 13 -11.59 8.67 6.72
N SER A 14 -10.52 9.45 6.57
CA SER A 14 -9.89 9.70 5.25
C SER A 14 -9.40 8.40 4.61
N CYS A 15 -8.80 7.50 5.41
CA CYS A 15 -8.36 6.19 4.97
C CYS A 15 -9.53 5.34 4.45
N ILE A 16 -10.62 5.25 5.22
CA ILE A 16 -11.83 4.50 4.85
C ILE A 16 -12.43 5.03 3.55
N ILE A 17 -12.49 6.35 3.36
CA ILE A 17 -13.00 6.95 2.12
C ILE A 17 -12.11 6.55 0.92
N LEU A 18 -10.78 6.58 1.08
CA LEU A 18 -9.85 6.15 0.04
C LEU A 18 -9.97 4.67 -0.27
N ASP A 19 -10.20 3.82 0.74
CA ASP A 19 -10.40 2.38 0.56
C ASP A 19 -11.69 2.10 -0.22
N ILE A 20 -12.79 2.79 0.10
CA ILE A 20 -14.05 2.70 -0.63
C ILE A 20 -13.84 3.15 -2.08
N LEU A 21 -13.16 4.27 -2.29
CA LEU A 21 -12.84 4.76 -3.63
C LEU A 21 -11.98 3.76 -4.40
N GLY A 22 -10.94 3.20 -3.80
CA GLY A 22 -10.09 2.16 -4.39
C GLY A 22 -10.90 0.94 -4.81
N TYR A 23 -11.80 0.48 -3.95
CA TYR A 23 -12.72 -0.62 -4.26
C TYR A 23 -13.64 -0.31 -5.45
N LEU A 24 -14.17 0.92 -5.53
CA LEU A 24 -15.00 1.34 -6.67
C LEU A 24 -14.19 1.43 -7.97
N LEU A 25 -12.98 1.98 -7.91
CA LEU A 25 -12.05 2.08 -9.04
C LEU A 25 -11.67 0.70 -9.57
N LYS A 26 -11.50 -0.29 -8.71
CA LYS A 26 -11.25 -1.68 -9.09
C LYS A 26 -12.38 -2.25 -9.96
N LYS A 27 -13.64 -1.90 -9.69
CA LYS A 27 -14.80 -2.35 -10.49
C LYS A 27 -14.77 -1.82 -11.92
N ILE A 28 -14.11 -0.71 -12.18
CA ILE A 28 -13.95 -0.12 -13.52
C ILE A 28 -12.60 -0.46 -14.16
N GLY A 29 -11.88 -1.44 -13.59
CA GLY A 29 -10.64 -1.99 -14.16
C GLY A 29 -9.34 -1.29 -13.72
N ILE A 30 -9.39 -0.35 -12.77
CA ILE A 30 -8.19 0.25 -12.18
C ILE A 30 -7.64 -0.69 -11.11
N PRO A 31 -6.40 -1.16 -11.23
CA PRO A 31 -5.86 -2.15 -10.30
C PRO A 31 -5.67 -1.55 -8.90
N GLU A 32 -6.09 -2.30 -7.91
CA GLU A 32 -5.86 -2.00 -6.49
C GLU A 32 -4.43 -2.38 -6.09
N PRO A 33 -3.80 -1.64 -5.15
CA PRO A 33 -2.50 -2.03 -4.60
C PRO A 33 -2.53 -3.41 -3.96
N SER A 34 -1.48 -4.20 -4.17
CA SER A 34 -1.36 -5.49 -3.47
C SER A 34 -0.93 -5.29 -2.02
N TRP A 35 -1.86 -5.42 -1.10
CA TRP A 35 -1.60 -5.29 0.34
C TRP A 35 -0.56 -6.29 0.87
N GLY A 36 -0.46 -7.46 0.25
CA GLY A 36 0.62 -8.41 0.53
C GLY A 36 2.00 -7.85 0.18
N ILE A 37 2.13 -7.18 -0.98
CA ILE A 37 3.40 -6.54 -1.37
C ILE A 37 3.73 -5.39 -0.41
N VAL A 38 2.75 -4.57 -0.02
CA VAL A 38 2.93 -3.49 0.95
C VAL A 38 3.44 -4.05 2.28
N GLY A 39 2.80 -5.09 2.81
CA GLY A 39 3.21 -5.69 4.07
C GLY A 39 4.57 -6.38 4.00
N ARG A 40 4.87 -7.05 2.89
CA ARG A 40 6.16 -7.67 2.65
C ARG A 40 7.27 -6.62 2.59
N TRP A 41 7.04 -5.54 1.87
CA TRP A 41 7.96 -4.42 1.81
C TRP A 41 8.17 -3.79 3.21
N THR A 42 7.10 -3.56 3.97
CA THR A 42 7.17 -3.05 5.35
C THR A 42 8.01 -3.97 6.25
N TYR A 43 7.79 -5.28 6.17
CA TYR A 43 8.56 -6.26 6.94
C TYR A 43 10.06 -6.18 6.63
N TYR A 44 10.43 -6.20 5.34
CA TYR A 44 11.83 -6.15 4.95
C TYR A 44 12.46 -4.78 5.19
N MET A 45 11.70 -3.70 5.10
CA MET A 45 12.13 -2.36 5.48
C MET A 45 12.54 -2.31 6.96
N ILE A 46 11.70 -2.82 7.85
CA ILE A 46 11.98 -2.85 9.30
C ILE A 46 13.16 -3.79 9.60
N LYS A 47 13.17 -4.98 8.99
CA LYS A 47 14.19 -6.00 9.27
C LYS A 47 15.58 -5.62 8.77
N ASN A 48 15.68 -5.01 7.60
CA ASN A 48 16.95 -4.75 6.91
C ASN A 48 17.35 -3.28 6.87
N GLY A 49 16.48 -2.36 7.31
CA GLY A 49 16.70 -0.91 7.22
C GLY A 49 16.72 -0.37 5.79
N THR A 50 16.21 -1.12 4.79
CA THR A 50 16.27 -0.75 3.38
C THR A 50 14.90 -0.41 2.83
N PHE A 51 14.72 0.85 2.40
CA PHE A 51 13.48 1.31 1.76
C PHE A 51 13.37 0.85 0.30
N PHE A 52 14.48 0.86 -0.42
CA PHE A 52 14.53 0.48 -1.82
C PHE A 52 14.71 -1.04 -1.95
N ASN A 53 13.67 -1.73 -2.40
CA ASN A 53 13.69 -3.18 -2.61
C ASN A 53 12.92 -3.56 -3.88
N PRO A 54 13.52 -3.37 -5.06
CA PRO A 54 12.84 -3.60 -6.35
C PRO A 54 12.51 -5.07 -6.63
N THR A 55 13.09 -6.00 -5.88
CA THR A 55 12.85 -7.44 -5.97
C THR A 55 11.89 -7.94 -4.89
N ILE A 56 11.16 -7.06 -4.22
CA ILE A 56 10.25 -7.42 -3.13
C ILE A 56 9.19 -8.44 -3.56
N ILE A 57 8.76 -8.39 -4.82
CA ILE A 57 7.77 -9.31 -5.39
C ILE A 57 8.30 -10.75 -5.41
N GLU A 58 9.61 -10.94 -5.57
CA GLU A 58 10.29 -12.24 -5.63
C GLU A 58 10.57 -12.82 -4.22
N LYS A 59 10.48 -12.00 -3.18
CA LYS A 59 10.72 -12.45 -1.80
C LYS A 59 9.62 -13.40 -1.32
N PRO A 60 9.95 -14.36 -0.44
CA PRO A 60 8.97 -15.30 0.11
C PRO A 60 7.79 -14.59 0.76
N GLN A 61 6.59 -15.12 0.49
CA GLN A 61 5.36 -14.69 1.15
C GLN A 61 5.34 -15.21 2.59
N PHE A 62 4.70 -14.46 3.49
CA PHE A 62 4.47 -14.91 4.85
C PHE A 62 3.01 -14.70 5.27
N LYS A 63 2.58 -15.49 6.25
CA LYS A 63 1.17 -15.61 6.65
C LYS A 63 0.45 -14.29 6.93
N TYR A 64 1.14 -13.30 7.49
CA TYR A 64 0.54 -12.05 7.96
C TYR A 64 0.91 -10.83 7.10
N GLU A 65 1.42 -11.02 5.88
CA GLU A 65 1.84 -9.91 5.03
C GLU A 65 0.69 -8.96 4.67
N VAL A 66 -0.50 -9.49 4.40
CA VAL A 66 -1.69 -8.68 4.09
C VAL A 66 -2.11 -7.86 5.30
N LEU A 67 -2.15 -8.47 6.48
CA LEU A 67 -2.48 -7.76 7.72
C LEU A 67 -1.47 -6.64 8.01
N LEU A 68 -0.17 -6.92 7.85
CA LEU A 68 0.88 -5.91 8.04
C LEU A 68 0.75 -4.77 7.03
N GLY A 69 0.35 -5.07 5.78
CA GLY A 69 0.08 -4.07 4.76
C GLY A 69 -1.06 -3.13 5.16
N TRP A 70 -2.16 -3.67 5.68
CA TRP A 70 -3.28 -2.88 6.19
C TRP A 70 -2.89 -2.02 7.40
N VAL A 71 -2.20 -2.60 8.38
CA VAL A 71 -1.72 -1.86 9.56
C VAL A 71 -0.82 -0.69 9.13
N PHE A 72 0.10 -0.93 8.21
CA PHE A 72 0.97 0.12 7.68
C PHE A 72 0.19 1.19 6.92
N HIS A 73 -0.82 0.83 6.14
CA HIS A 73 -1.66 1.75 5.41
C HIS A 73 -2.39 2.74 6.35
N TYR A 74 -3.03 2.22 7.38
CA TYR A 74 -3.70 3.08 8.39
C TYR A 74 -2.70 3.92 9.18
N PHE A 75 -1.54 3.37 9.52
CA PHE A 75 -0.47 4.11 10.19
C PHE A 75 0.00 5.31 9.35
N ILE A 76 0.23 5.12 8.06
CA ILE A 76 0.62 6.20 7.14
C ILE A 76 -0.50 7.23 7.00
N SER A 77 -1.77 6.82 6.92
CA SER A 77 -2.90 7.75 6.83
C SER A 77 -3.01 8.64 8.06
N ILE A 78 -2.87 8.07 9.26
CA ILE A 78 -2.85 8.84 10.51
C ILE A 78 -1.64 9.79 10.53
N SER A 79 -0.48 9.32 10.10
CA SER A 79 0.73 10.16 10.02
C SER A 79 0.53 11.37 9.11
N TRP A 80 -0.13 11.22 7.97
CA TRP A 80 -0.47 12.33 7.07
C TRP A 80 -1.45 13.32 7.72
N ALA A 81 -2.44 12.84 8.48
CA ALA A 81 -3.35 13.73 9.21
C ALA A 81 -2.60 14.57 10.26
N VAL A 82 -1.65 13.95 10.97
CA VAL A 82 -0.78 14.66 11.93
C VAL A 82 0.09 15.70 11.21
N ILE A 83 0.71 15.35 10.09
CA ILE A 83 1.52 16.27 9.29
C ILE A 83 0.70 17.46 8.81
N TYR A 84 -0.53 17.21 8.31
CA TYR A 84 -1.44 18.29 7.89
C TYR A 84 -1.76 19.24 9.05
N TYR A 85 -2.00 18.69 10.26
CA TYR A 85 -2.24 19.49 11.45
C TYR A 85 -1.02 20.33 11.85
N ILE A 86 0.19 19.76 11.74
CA ILE A 86 1.45 20.47 11.98
C ILE A 86 1.59 21.64 10.99
N PHE A 87 1.30 21.44 9.71
CA PHE A 87 1.31 22.51 8.72
C PHE A 87 0.31 23.61 9.04
N PHE A 88 -0.88 23.28 9.57
CA PHE A 88 -1.84 24.27 10.03
C PHE A 88 -1.26 25.13 11.16
N ILE A 89 -0.63 24.53 12.16
CA ILE A 89 -0.12 25.27 13.33
C ILE A 89 1.10 26.11 12.98
N TYR A 90 2.10 25.53 12.30
CA TYR A 90 3.41 26.14 12.13
C TYR A 90 3.55 26.97 10.86
N ILE A 91 2.84 26.62 9.80
CA ILE A 91 2.92 27.30 8.51
C ILE A 91 1.74 28.27 8.30
N GLY A 92 0.72 28.20 9.18
CA GLY A 92 -0.45 29.08 9.11
C GLY A 92 -1.40 28.75 7.95
N ILE A 93 -1.34 27.52 7.43
CA ILE A 93 -2.29 27.06 6.41
C ILE A 93 -3.67 26.94 7.05
N LYS A 94 -4.65 27.71 6.55
CA LYS A 94 -6.02 27.62 7.04
C LYS A 94 -6.62 26.24 6.75
N MET A 95 -7.13 25.56 7.78
CA MET A 95 -7.92 24.36 7.60
C MET A 95 -9.20 24.70 6.83
N SER A 96 -9.31 24.16 5.62
CA SER A 96 -10.48 24.31 4.76
C SER A 96 -10.61 23.06 3.89
N TYR A 97 -11.79 22.86 3.32
CA TYR A 97 -11.99 21.77 2.34
C TYR A 97 -11.00 21.85 1.18
N PHE A 98 -10.70 23.05 0.71
CA PHE A 98 -9.80 23.26 -0.42
C PHE A 98 -8.33 22.93 -0.05
N SER A 99 -7.84 23.38 1.11
CA SER A 99 -6.48 23.01 1.56
C SER A 99 -6.35 21.50 1.85
N GLY A 100 -7.38 20.89 2.39
CA GLY A 100 -7.45 19.44 2.60
C GLY A 100 -7.44 18.67 1.28
N LEU A 101 -8.17 19.13 0.25
CA LEU A 101 -8.19 18.52 -1.07
C LEU A 101 -6.80 18.58 -1.74
N ILE A 102 -6.15 19.74 -1.71
CA ILE A 102 -4.78 19.90 -2.26
C ILE A 102 -3.80 19.00 -1.52
N PHE A 103 -3.84 18.99 -0.20
CA PHE A 103 -2.98 18.14 0.61
C PHE A 103 -3.20 16.66 0.30
N GLY A 104 -4.47 16.21 0.24
CA GLY A 104 -4.83 14.85 -0.15
C GLY A 104 -4.34 14.47 -1.55
N ALA A 105 -4.45 15.38 -2.53
CA ALA A 105 -3.93 15.15 -3.87
C ALA A 105 -2.39 14.98 -3.88
N ILE A 106 -1.68 15.83 -3.14
CA ILE A 106 -0.21 15.73 -3.02
C ILE A 106 0.19 14.42 -2.34
N THR A 107 -0.45 14.05 -1.23
CA THR A 107 -0.12 12.83 -0.48
C THR A 107 -0.45 11.56 -1.25
N THR A 108 -1.45 11.59 -2.14
CA THR A 108 -1.79 10.48 -3.03
C THR A 108 -0.67 10.22 -4.07
N LEU A 109 0.11 11.25 -4.43
CA LEU A 109 1.26 11.08 -5.33
C LEU A 109 2.42 10.32 -4.66
N ALA A 110 2.54 10.36 -3.34
CA ALA A 110 3.64 9.70 -2.63
C ALA A 110 3.71 8.18 -2.90
N PRO A 111 2.65 7.37 -2.78
CA PRO A 111 2.70 5.96 -3.14
C PRO A 111 2.97 5.73 -4.63
N LEU A 112 2.51 6.60 -5.52
CA LEU A 112 2.68 6.46 -6.96
C LEU A 112 4.12 6.76 -7.41
N LEU A 113 4.77 7.73 -6.78
CA LEU A 113 6.10 8.22 -7.15
C LEU A 113 7.22 7.60 -6.31
N VAL A 114 6.92 7.13 -5.10
CA VAL A 114 7.92 6.60 -4.17
C VAL A 114 7.73 5.10 -3.98
N PHE A 115 6.57 4.67 -3.48
CA PHE A 115 6.35 3.25 -3.13
C PHE A 115 6.45 2.33 -4.36
N LEU A 116 5.77 2.66 -5.47
CA LEU A 116 5.79 1.81 -6.66
C LEU A 116 7.19 1.65 -7.26
N PRO A 117 8.01 2.71 -7.46
CA PRO A 117 9.40 2.54 -7.87
C PRO A 117 10.24 1.77 -6.87
N PHE A 118 10.06 1.99 -5.56
CA PHE A 118 10.84 1.32 -4.51
C PHE A 118 10.57 -0.18 -4.42
N THR A 119 9.39 -0.61 -4.85
CA THR A 119 8.99 -2.02 -4.94
C THR A 119 9.23 -2.64 -6.33
N GLY A 120 9.90 -1.92 -7.24
CA GLY A 120 10.22 -2.41 -8.59
C GLY A 120 9.06 -2.36 -9.58
N GLN A 121 7.90 -1.84 -9.19
CA GLN A 121 6.71 -1.75 -10.06
C GLN A 121 6.80 -0.58 -11.06
N GLY A 122 7.80 0.29 -10.92
CA GLY A 122 8.00 1.47 -11.75
C GLY A 122 7.05 2.62 -11.44
N ILE A 123 7.35 3.80 -11.98
CA ILE A 123 6.52 4.99 -11.80
C ILE A 123 5.13 4.70 -12.39
N PHE A 124 4.06 5.01 -11.63
CA PHE A 124 2.66 4.74 -12.02
C PHE A 124 2.41 3.28 -12.42
N ALA A 125 3.07 2.33 -11.76
CA ALA A 125 2.92 0.90 -12.01
C ALA A 125 3.17 0.46 -13.48
N LYS A 126 3.95 1.23 -14.26
CA LYS A 126 4.20 0.95 -15.68
C LYS A 126 4.82 -0.42 -15.96
N LYS A 127 5.44 -1.06 -14.96
CA LYS A 127 6.04 -2.38 -15.09
C LYS A 127 5.07 -3.52 -14.73
N THR A 128 3.93 -3.24 -14.11
CA THR A 128 2.94 -4.26 -13.73
C THR A 128 2.08 -4.75 -14.89
N GLY A 129 2.11 -4.07 -16.04
CA GLY A 129 1.42 -4.50 -17.28
C GLY A 129 2.04 -5.70 -17.98
N LYS A 130 3.20 -6.21 -17.55
CA LYS A 130 3.68 -7.53 -17.97
C LYS A 130 3.04 -8.56 -17.05
N PRO A 131 2.30 -9.57 -17.58
CA PRO A 131 1.80 -10.65 -16.74
C PRO A 131 3.01 -11.22 -16.00
N ILE A 132 2.96 -11.16 -14.66
CA ILE A 132 3.91 -11.90 -13.83
C ILE A 132 3.77 -13.33 -14.34
N LYS A 133 4.80 -13.83 -15.03
CA LYS A 133 4.82 -15.21 -15.48
C LYS A 133 4.55 -16.03 -14.24
N THR A 134 3.39 -16.65 -14.17
CA THR A 134 2.89 -17.55 -13.13
C THR A 134 3.72 -18.84 -13.10
N SER A 135 5.05 -18.71 -13.13
CA SER A 135 5.96 -19.86 -13.03
C SER A 135 6.00 -20.47 -11.64
N SER A 136 5.58 -19.76 -10.61
CA SER A 136 5.59 -20.28 -9.24
C SER A 136 4.29 -20.99 -8.82
N VAL A 137 3.17 -20.68 -9.46
CA VAL A 137 1.88 -21.40 -9.20
C VAL A 137 1.82 -22.71 -9.94
N SER A 138 2.43 -22.80 -11.12
CA SER A 138 2.49 -24.04 -11.92
C SER A 138 3.30 -25.15 -11.26
N VAL A 139 4.33 -24.82 -10.46
CA VAL A 139 5.16 -25.83 -9.77
C VAL A 139 4.41 -26.51 -8.63
N SER A 140 3.49 -25.80 -7.95
CA SER A 140 2.72 -26.37 -6.82
C SER A 140 1.66 -27.35 -7.31
N TYR A 141 1.03 -27.13 -8.45
CA TYR A 141 0.03 -28.06 -9.03
C TYR A 141 0.65 -29.30 -9.66
N THR A 142 1.84 -29.21 -10.22
CA THR A 142 2.55 -30.40 -10.76
C THR A 142 3.07 -31.32 -9.66
N HIS A 143 3.46 -30.79 -8.50
CA HIS A 143 3.88 -31.62 -7.36
C HIS A 143 2.71 -32.35 -6.69
N LEU A 144 1.53 -31.75 -6.61
CA LEU A 144 0.33 -32.42 -6.10
C LEU A 144 -0.15 -33.53 -7.04
N ARG A 145 -0.10 -33.33 -8.34
CA ARG A 145 -0.51 -34.34 -9.32
C ARG A 145 0.46 -35.54 -9.42
N ALA A 146 1.74 -35.33 -9.17
CA ALA A 146 2.75 -36.39 -9.15
C ALA A 146 2.63 -37.32 -7.93
N HIS A 147 1.98 -36.87 -6.84
CA HIS A 147 1.71 -37.70 -5.67
C HIS A 147 0.46 -38.56 -5.84
N GLU A 148 -0.55 -38.12 -6.60
CA GLU A 148 -1.77 -38.91 -6.85
C GLU A 148 -1.57 -40.07 -7.82
N THR A 149 -0.64 -40.00 -8.75
CA THR A 149 -0.39 -41.05 -9.74
C THR A 149 0.57 -42.16 -9.25
N ARG A 150 0.98 -42.15 -7.99
CA ARG A 150 1.91 -43.14 -7.42
C ARG A 150 1.26 -44.07 -6.38
N SER A 151 -0.07 -44.01 -6.27
CA SER A 151 -0.87 -44.82 -5.31
C SER A 151 -1.75 -45.90 -5.99
N ASP A 152 -1.46 -46.24 -7.26
CA ASP A 152 -2.06 -47.39 -7.94
C ASP A 152 -1.02 -48.47 -8.26
#